data_f94acb7d329505e46aefd894aed11aee
#
_entry.id   f94acb7d329505e46aefd894aed11aee
#
_cell.length_a   1.000
_cell.length_b   1.000
_cell.length_c   1.000
_cell.angle_alpha   90.00
_cell.angle_beta   90.00
_cell.angle_gamma   90.00
#
_symmetry.space_group_name_H-M   'P 1'
#
loop_
_entity.id
_entity.type
_entity.pdbx_description
1 polymer ?
#
loop_
_entity_poly.entity_id
_entity_poly.type
_entity_poly.pdbx_seq_one_letter_code
_entity_poly.pdbx_strand_id
1 'polypeptide(L)'
;MKSISKKAWRLGKIISVDEQTMGFQGRHPSKLRITYKNEGDGFQCNTLCDNGYTFSFYFRHEPPPVKYTALGLSPLHARVMYLFDACEDEFHICGLDNLYMSAKFCKDAYNHNKKICLHGVTRKGGRGLPQSVVQEEVTNPKAQETVRGTVRAAELLRDPYCPSLVAVSVYDTKPMNFLTMATERIFWEEKSRDVFDKATNQMTKMKFLRLNVNDDYNFGMGGADIADQIRGSYRFDHWLRNFKWWHSIFWWGMQVLMVNAYKCYCEYIKSLSETPMNHYEFQKMIAHVWMDKDYYTKSTRHTQDGDSTSTLSTFSIRTTTSSRRSRSRISASALNPMTGSLKCRLDRSLPHWPSPPSKDEVKKFTCQVHYWAAEIRKYKNVQCCKECNVSLCTEGCFELFHTCWDITSEKRRLIGSMSLEDDIDTD
;
A
#
# COMPACT_ATOMS: atom_id res chain seq x y z
N MET A 1 -0.29 -19.36 10.43
CA MET A 1 -0.20 -18.71 9.12
C MET A 1 0.65 -19.51 8.13
N LYS A 2 1.90 -19.90 8.39
CA LYS A 2 2.77 -20.65 7.46
C LYS A 2 2.10 -21.83 6.73
N SER A 3 1.37 -22.70 7.43
CA SER A 3 0.73 -23.88 6.82
C SER A 3 -0.42 -23.54 5.88
N ILE A 4 -1.15 -22.47 6.18
CA ILE A 4 -2.23 -21.96 5.32
C ILE A 4 -1.64 -21.25 4.11
N SER A 5 -0.64 -20.39 4.31
CA SER A 5 0.02 -19.69 3.20
C SER A 5 0.63 -20.63 2.18
N LYS A 6 1.27 -21.71 2.61
CA LYS A 6 1.82 -22.75 1.70
C LYS A 6 0.76 -23.44 0.84
N LYS A 7 -0.48 -23.53 1.35
CA LYS A 7 -1.61 -24.12 0.59
C LYS A 7 -2.25 -23.12 -0.38
N ALA A 8 -2.25 -21.85 -0.02
CA ALA A 8 -2.98 -20.80 -0.73
C ALA A 8 -2.12 -20.00 -1.72
N TRP A 9 -0.78 -19.98 -1.52
CA TRP A 9 0.12 -19.13 -2.29
C TRP A 9 1.46 -19.84 -2.53
N ARG A 10 1.88 -19.90 -3.77
CA ARG A 10 3.23 -20.32 -4.14
C ARG A 10 4.11 -19.08 -4.24
N LEU A 11 5.21 -19.06 -3.49
CA LEU A 11 6.15 -17.93 -3.55
C LEU A 11 6.75 -17.79 -4.95
N GLY A 12 6.77 -16.57 -5.44
CA GLY A 12 7.46 -16.20 -6.66
C GLY A 12 8.98 -16.24 -6.48
N LYS A 13 9.71 -16.00 -7.58
CA LYS A 13 11.18 -15.95 -7.56
C LYS A 13 11.70 -14.83 -6.67
N ILE A 14 11.00 -13.69 -6.63
CA ILE A 14 11.40 -12.49 -5.92
C ILE A 14 10.49 -12.32 -4.70
N ILE A 15 11.11 -12.24 -3.54
CA ILE A 15 10.48 -12.07 -2.24
C ILE A 15 11.09 -10.88 -1.51
N SER A 16 10.42 -10.35 -0.50
CA SER A 16 10.94 -9.27 0.34
C SER A 16 10.80 -9.58 1.81
N VAL A 17 11.73 -9.06 2.61
CA VAL A 17 11.60 -9.06 4.07
C VAL A 17 11.76 -7.65 4.58
N ASP A 18 10.77 -7.20 5.36
CA ASP A 18 10.78 -5.89 6.01
C ASP A 18 10.01 -5.92 7.34
N GLU A 19 10.06 -4.79 8.09
CA GLU A 19 9.31 -4.64 9.33
C GLU A 19 7.91 -4.08 9.10
N GLN A 20 6.93 -4.77 9.67
CA GLN A 20 5.58 -4.24 9.84
C GLN A 20 5.31 -3.81 11.27
N THR A 21 4.58 -2.71 11.44
CA THR A 21 4.25 -2.11 12.74
C THR A 21 2.75 -2.18 13.00
N MET A 22 2.41 -2.57 14.23
CA MET A 22 1.06 -2.57 14.76
C MET A 22 0.97 -1.50 15.85
N GLY A 23 0.33 -0.37 15.56
CA GLY A 23 0.22 0.75 16.49
C GLY A 23 -0.51 0.37 17.78
N PHE A 24 0.05 0.77 18.94
CA PHE A 24 -0.56 0.58 20.25
C PHE A 24 -0.13 1.68 21.22
N GLN A 25 -1.10 2.44 21.72
CA GLN A 25 -0.84 3.58 22.61
C GLN A 25 -0.79 3.20 24.10
N GLY A 26 -1.26 2.02 24.47
CA GLY A 26 -1.26 1.54 25.86
C GLY A 26 0.12 1.20 26.40
N ARG A 27 0.16 0.67 27.63
CA ARG A 27 1.39 0.21 28.29
C ARG A 27 1.56 -1.30 28.09
N HIS A 28 2.74 -1.71 27.61
CA HIS A 28 3.13 -3.12 27.51
C HIS A 28 4.66 -3.24 27.50
N PRO A 29 5.27 -4.23 28.20
CA PRO A 29 6.73 -4.36 28.25
C PRO A 29 7.38 -4.54 26.89
N SER A 30 6.72 -5.23 25.97
CA SER A 30 7.22 -5.50 24.61
C SER A 30 6.87 -4.40 23.59
N LYS A 31 6.24 -3.30 24.03
CA LYS A 31 5.95 -2.17 23.14
C LYS A 31 7.25 -1.45 22.81
N LEU A 32 7.46 -1.18 21.52
CA LEU A 32 8.58 -0.41 21.01
C LEU A 32 8.16 1.05 20.83
N ARG A 33 9.09 1.95 21.14
CA ARG A 33 8.93 3.37 20.86
C ARG A 33 9.43 3.63 19.44
N ILE A 34 8.55 4.08 18.56
CA ILE A 34 8.81 4.28 17.14
C ILE A 34 8.41 5.70 16.78
N THR A 35 9.39 6.60 16.72
CA THR A 35 9.17 8.04 16.52
C THR A 35 9.10 8.45 15.05
N TYR A 36 9.53 7.58 14.13
CA TYR A 36 9.69 7.89 12.70
C TYR A 36 8.65 7.25 11.78
N LYS A 37 7.75 6.40 12.33
CA LYS A 37 6.64 5.80 11.57
C LYS A 37 5.30 6.44 11.94
N ASN A 38 4.40 6.55 10.99
CA ASN A 38 3.06 7.13 11.19
C ASN A 38 2.21 6.34 12.19
N GLU A 39 2.40 5.01 12.28
CA GLU A 39 1.75 4.16 13.28
C GLU A 39 2.19 4.48 14.71
N GLY A 40 3.34 5.13 14.86
CA GLY A 40 3.91 5.50 16.16
C GLY A 40 4.36 4.27 16.98
N ASP A 41 4.23 4.40 18.29
CA ASP A 41 4.59 3.34 19.23
C ASP A 41 3.72 2.10 19.06
N GLY A 42 4.31 0.91 19.17
CA GLY A 42 3.55 -0.33 19.00
C GLY A 42 4.39 -1.59 19.00
N PHE A 43 3.86 -2.64 18.43
CA PHE A 43 4.56 -3.91 18.22
C PHE A 43 5.14 -3.97 16.82
N GLN A 44 6.25 -4.66 16.65
CA GLN A 44 6.86 -4.91 15.35
C GLN A 44 7.02 -6.40 15.08
N CYS A 45 6.91 -6.77 13.81
CA CYS A 45 7.31 -8.08 13.33
C CYS A 45 8.14 -7.95 12.03
N ASN A 46 9.03 -8.90 11.81
CA ASN A 46 9.64 -9.09 10.50
C ASN A 46 8.67 -9.92 9.66
N THR A 47 8.42 -9.53 8.44
CA THR A 47 7.48 -10.19 7.52
C THR A 47 8.18 -10.63 6.26
N LEU A 48 7.85 -11.82 5.78
CA LEU A 48 8.21 -12.31 4.46
C LEU A 48 7.02 -12.10 3.53
N CYS A 49 7.22 -11.31 2.50
CA CYS A 49 6.17 -10.93 1.56
C CYS A 49 6.55 -11.26 0.11
N ASP A 50 5.55 -11.55 -0.69
CA ASP A 50 5.64 -11.72 -2.13
C ASP A 50 4.58 -10.85 -2.80
N ASN A 51 5.00 -9.80 -3.48
CA ASN A 51 4.13 -8.88 -4.22
C ASN A 51 2.87 -8.45 -3.46
N GLY A 52 3.00 -8.11 -2.19
CA GLY A 52 1.89 -7.70 -1.33
C GLY A 52 1.16 -8.83 -0.60
N TYR A 53 1.46 -10.10 -0.86
CA TYR A 53 1.01 -11.23 -0.06
C TYR A 53 1.94 -11.44 1.12
N THR A 54 1.46 -11.33 2.35
CA THR A 54 2.25 -11.61 3.56
C THR A 54 2.26 -13.12 3.83
N PHE A 55 3.38 -13.77 3.50
CA PHE A 55 3.51 -15.22 3.56
C PHE A 55 3.80 -15.75 4.96
N SER A 56 4.69 -15.07 5.69
CA SER A 56 5.09 -15.43 7.05
C SER A 56 5.53 -14.20 7.83
N PHE A 57 5.47 -14.27 9.15
CA PHE A 57 5.99 -13.22 10.02
C PHE A 57 6.59 -13.80 11.29
N TYR A 58 7.42 -13.00 11.97
CA TYR A 58 8.02 -13.29 13.26
C TYR A 58 8.04 -12.03 14.13
N PHE A 59 7.43 -12.10 15.32
CA PHE A 59 7.37 -10.93 16.20
C PHE A 59 8.72 -10.58 16.79
N ARG A 60 9.03 -9.29 16.84
CA ARG A 60 10.30 -8.80 17.36
C ARG A 60 10.45 -9.01 18.86
N HIS A 61 9.36 -9.04 19.60
CA HIS A 61 9.36 -9.28 21.05
C HIS A 61 9.52 -10.76 21.43
N GLU A 62 9.33 -11.67 20.50
CA GLU A 62 9.61 -13.07 20.72
C GLU A 62 11.13 -13.33 20.77
N PRO A 63 11.58 -14.29 21.61
CA PRO A 63 13.00 -14.64 21.65
C PRO A 63 13.47 -15.11 20.28
N PRO A 64 14.69 -14.75 19.84
CA PRO A 64 15.19 -15.16 18.54
C PRO A 64 15.32 -16.68 18.44
N PRO A 65 15.11 -17.27 17.25
CA PRO A 65 15.19 -18.72 17.06
C PRO A 65 16.56 -19.29 17.43
N VAL A 66 16.58 -20.19 18.43
CA VAL A 66 17.82 -20.79 18.98
C VAL A 66 18.65 -21.47 17.89
N LYS A 67 18.00 -22.15 16.93
CA LYS A 67 18.64 -22.79 15.78
C LYS A 67 19.66 -21.88 15.07
N TYR A 68 19.32 -20.61 14.91
CA TYR A 68 20.13 -19.66 14.17
C TYR A 68 21.07 -18.83 15.06
N THR A 69 20.65 -18.53 16.29
CA THR A 69 21.57 -17.87 17.22
C THR A 69 22.72 -18.76 17.64
N ALA A 70 22.51 -20.09 17.71
CA ALA A 70 23.57 -21.07 17.93
C ALA A 70 24.63 -21.10 16.79
N LEU A 71 24.25 -20.69 15.58
CA LEU A 71 25.17 -20.50 14.44
C LEU A 71 25.90 -19.15 14.46
N GLY A 72 25.75 -18.35 15.52
CA GLY A 72 26.39 -17.05 15.67
C GLY A 72 25.71 -15.91 14.89
N LEU A 73 24.45 -16.07 14.46
CA LEU A 73 23.69 -14.98 13.85
C LEU A 73 23.16 -14.01 14.91
N SER A 74 23.10 -12.73 14.55
CA SER A 74 22.42 -11.73 15.39
C SER A 74 20.94 -12.08 15.58
N PRO A 75 20.29 -11.61 16.65
CA PRO A 75 18.85 -11.82 16.85
C PRO A 75 17.98 -11.39 15.67
N LEU A 76 18.37 -10.31 14.97
CA LEU A 76 17.69 -9.84 13.77
C LEU A 76 17.81 -10.83 12.62
N HIS A 77 19.05 -11.20 12.28
CA HIS A 77 19.33 -12.14 11.20
C HIS A 77 18.74 -13.54 11.49
N ALA A 78 18.77 -13.99 12.74
CA ALA A 78 18.15 -15.26 13.14
C ALA A 78 16.64 -15.29 12.86
N ARG A 79 15.93 -14.18 13.08
CA ARG A 79 14.50 -14.08 12.74
C ARG A 79 14.27 -14.13 11.23
N VAL A 80 15.10 -13.44 10.45
CA VAL A 80 14.99 -13.45 8.98
C VAL A 80 15.27 -14.86 8.45
N MET A 81 16.31 -15.54 8.94
CA MET A 81 16.62 -16.93 8.56
C MET A 81 15.46 -17.88 8.86
N TYR A 82 14.78 -17.68 10.00
CA TYR A 82 13.57 -18.44 10.33
C TYR A 82 12.43 -18.19 9.34
N LEU A 83 12.30 -16.97 8.80
CA LEU A 83 11.33 -16.69 7.74
C LEU A 83 11.67 -17.46 6.46
N PHE A 84 12.95 -17.58 6.11
CA PHE A 84 13.40 -18.36 4.96
C PHE A 84 13.12 -19.87 5.08
N ASP A 85 12.99 -20.41 6.29
CA ASP A 85 12.51 -21.80 6.49
C ASP A 85 11.08 -22.02 5.94
N ALA A 86 10.35 -20.94 5.67
CA ALA A 86 9.02 -21.02 5.09
C ALA A 86 9.04 -21.22 3.57
N CYS A 87 10.13 -20.86 2.89
CA CYS A 87 10.29 -21.04 1.44
C CYS A 87 10.27 -22.53 1.09
N GLU A 88 9.63 -22.87 -0.02
CA GLU A 88 9.56 -24.26 -0.51
C GLU A 88 10.64 -24.53 -1.54
N ASP A 89 10.84 -23.58 -2.46
CA ASP A 89 11.84 -23.65 -3.50
C ASP A 89 13.21 -23.09 -3.03
N GLU A 90 14.25 -23.36 -3.80
CA GLU A 90 15.60 -22.80 -3.62
C GLU A 90 15.83 -21.58 -4.52
N PHE A 91 16.87 -20.81 -4.23
CA PHE A 91 17.33 -19.68 -5.04
C PHE A 91 16.32 -18.54 -5.21
N HIS A 92 15.47 -18.30 -4.20
CA HIS A 92 14.72 -17.07 -4.18
C HIS A 92 15.65 -15.86 -4.09
N ILE A 93 15.27 -14.77 -4.76
CA ILE A 93 15.91 -13.45 -4.63
C ILE A 93 15.14 -12.68 -3.56
N CYS A 94 15.82 -12.34 -2.45
CA CYS A 94 15.18 -11.61 -1.35
C CYS A 94 15.66 -10.17 -1.30
N GLY A 95 14.73 -9.23 -1.52
CA GLY A 95 14.95 -7.80 -1.32
C GLY A 95 14.99 -7.44 0.17
N LEU A 96 16.02 -6.69 0.59
CA LEU A 96 16.24 -6.30 1.99
C LEU A 96 16.67 -4.83 2.11
N ASP A 97 16.19 -4.14 3.15
CA ASP A 97 16.66 -2.81 3.50
C ASP A 97 18.04 -2.85 4.20
N ASN A 98 18.61 -1.66 4.35
CA ASN A 98 19.96 -1.43 4.92
C ASN A 98 20.11 -1.95 6.36
N LEU A 99 19.01 -2.14 7.08
CA LEU A 99 19.02 -2.70 8.44
C LEU A 99 19.51 -4.14 8.47
N TYR A 100 19.22 -4.91 7.44
CA TYR A 100 19.49 -6.35 7.34
C TYR A 100 20.78 -6.67 6.59
N MET A 101 21.21 -5.77 5.69
CA MET A 101 22.25 -6.08 4.71
C MET A 101 23.67 -6.06 5.29
N SER A 102 24.40 -7.14 5.06
CA SER A 102 25.85 -7.25 5.26
C SER A 102 26.41 -8.39 4.41
N ALA A 103 27.68 -8.32 4.03
CA ALA A 103 28.32 -9.38 3.26
C ALA A 103 28.30 -10.74 4.00
N LYS A 104 28.46 -10.72 5.35
CA LYS A 104 28.33 -11.94 6.16
C LYS A 104 26.93 -12.54 6.03
N PHE A 105 25.89 -11.71 6.12
CA PHE A 105 24.51 -12.21 6.03
C PHE A 105 24.17 -12.72 4.62
N CYS A 106 24.74 -12.14 3.57
CA CYS A 106 24.63 -12.69 2.21
C CYS A 106 25.17 -14.12 2.14
N LYS A 107 26.34 -14.37 2.72
CA LYS A 107 26.92 -15.72 2.80
C LYS A 107 26.07 -16.67 3.63
N ASP A 108 25.63 -16.24 4.80
CA ASP A 108 24.80 -17.05 5.70
C ASP A 108 23.47 -17.45 5.03
N ALA A 109 22.82 -16.53 4.30
CA ALA A 109 21.58 -16.78 3.58
C ALA A 109 21.75 -17.71 2.38
N TYR A 110 22.86 -17.56 1.64
CA TYR A 110 23.18 -18.47 0.54
C TYR A 110 23.51 -19.90 1.04
N ASN A 111 24.14 -20.01 2.20
CA ASN A 111 24.41 -21.31 2.84
C ASN A 111 23.20 -21.90 3.58
N HIS A 112 22.07 -21.18 3.62
CA HIS A 112 20.82 -21.75 4.08
C HIS A 112 20.37 -22.89 3.15
N ASN A 113 19.63 -23.86 3.68
CA ASN A 113 19.12 -25.01 2.90
C ASN A 113 18.28 -24.61 1.68
N LYS A 114 17.78 -23.35 1.64
CA LYS A 114 17.02 -22.79 0.52
C LYS A 114 17.84 -21.90 -0.41
N LYS A 115 19.12 -21.69 -0.11
CA LYS A 115 20.06 -20.91 -0.93
C LYS A 115 19.48 -19.56 -1.36
N ILE A 116 19.12 -18.73 -0.39
CA ILE A 116 18.49 -17.43 -0.66
C ILE A 116 19.53 -16.43 -1.15
N CYS A 117 19.30 -15.84 -2.32
CA CYS A 117 20.12 -14.79 -2.91
C CYS A 117 19.67 -13.43 -2.39
N LEU A 118 20.47 -12.73 -1.62
CA LEU A 118 20.10 -11.43 -1.09
C LEU A 118 20.41 -10.30 -2.08
N HIS A 119 19.53 -9.31 -2.09
CA HIS A 119 19.68 -8.09 -2.85
C HIS A 119 19.21 -6.91 -2.00
N GLY A 120 20.06 -5.92 -1.75
CA GLY A 120 19.65 -4.81 -0.89
C GLY A 120 20.66 -3.68 -0.76
N VAL A 121 20.17 -2.57 -0.22
CA VAL A 121 21.00 -1.39 0.11
C VAL A 121 21.78 -1.65 1.38
N THR A 122 23.02 -1.15 1.42
CA THR A 122 23.88 -1.20 2.61
C THR A 122 24.38 0.21 2.97
N ARG A 123 24.65 0.43 4.25
CA ARG A 123 25.20 1.69 4.74
C ARG A 123 26.65 1.87 4.28
N LYS A 124 27.12 3.12 4.18
CA LYS A 124 28.51 3.48 3.82
C LYS A 124 29.56 2.72 4.65
N GLY A 125 29.31 2.51 5.95
CA GLY A 125 30.15 1.70 6.84
C GLY A 125 29.70 0.25 7.00
N GLY A 126 28.93 -0.31 6.06
CA GLY A 126 28.40 -1.67 6.12
C GLY A 126 29.52 -2.70 6.19
N ARG A 127 29.40 -3.67 7.11
CA ARG A 127 30.43 -4.72 7.29
C ARG A 127 30.58 -5.56 6.03
N GLY A 128 31.80 -5.57 5.48
CA GLY A 128 32.15 -6.32 4.28
C GLY A 128 31.89 -5.58 2.98
N LEU A 129 31.50 -4.30 3.02
CA LEU A 129 31.48 -3.43 1.84
C LEU A 129 32.91 -2.95 1.56
N PRO A 130 33.48 -3.21 0.36
CA PRO A 130 34.84 -2.76 0.03
C PRO A 130 34.92 -1.23 -0.01
N GLN A 131 35.93 -0.66 0.65
CA GLN A 131 36.10 0.80 0.68
C GLN A 131 36.37 1.39 -0.71
N SER A 132 36.97 0.64 -1.62
CA SER A 132 37.19 1.04 -3.01
C SER A 132 35.88 1.29 -3.79
N VAL A 133 34.79 0.66 -3.37
CA VAL A 133 33.46 0.82 -3.98
C VAL A 133 32.75 2.03 -3.40
N VAL A 134 32.95 2.39 -2.14
CA VAL A 134 32.25 3.47 -1.45
C VAL A 134 32.54 4.80 -2.11
N GLN A 135 31.49 5.56 -2.42
CA GLN A 135 31.60 6.91 -2.94
C GLN A 135 31.31 7.94 -1.83
N GLU A 136 32.04 9.07 -1.86
CA GLU A 136 31.83 10.17 -0.93
C GLU A 136 30.63 11.03 -1.36
N GLU A 137 29.84 11.52 -0.40
CA GLU A 137 28.75 12.45 -0.65
C GLU A 137 29.31 13.83 -1.02
N VAL A 138 28.86 14.38 -2.13
CA VAL A 138 29.26 15.72 -2.61
C VAL A 138 28.13 16.69 -2.27
N THR A 139 28.42 17.71 -1.51
CA THR A 139 27.43 18.70 -1.05
C THR A 139 27.21 19.87 -2.01
N ASN A 140 28.20 20.16 -2.89
CA ASN A 140 28.08 21.23 -3.88
C ASN A 140 27.21 20.78 -5.06
N PRO A 141 26.08 21.45 -5.37
CA PRO A 141 25.16 21.04 -6.43
C PRO A 141 25.82 20.90 -7.81
N LYS A 142 26.73 21.84 -8.18
CA LYS A 142 27.44 21.77 -9.47
C LYS A 142 28.38 20.57 -9.56
N ALA A 143 29.08 20.27 -8.47
CA ALA A 143 29.95 19.08 -8.44
C ALA A 143 29.11 17.78 -8.33
N GLN A 144 27.91 17.84 -7.78
CA GLN A 144 26.95 16.74 -7.72
C GLN A 144 26.50 16.32 -9.12
N GLU A 145 26.21 17.28 -10.01
CA GLU A 145 25.85 17.00 -11.40
C GLU A 145 26.97 16.27 -12.16
N THR A 146 28.23 16.60 -11.91
CA THR A 146 29.39 15.95 -12.58
C THR A 146 29.62 14.51 -12.12
N VAL A 147 29.28 14.17 -10.87
CA VAL A 147 29.46 12.79 -10.35
C VAL A 147 28.21 11.93 -10.48
N ARG A 148 27.07 12.54 -10.82
CA ARG A 148 25.81 11.82 -10.99
C ARG A 148 25.93 10.80 -12.11
N GLY A 149 25.51 9.55 -11.81
CA GLY A 149 25.64 8.42 -12.73
C GLY A 149 26.97 7.67 -12.62
N THR A 150 27.92 8.11 -11.76
CA THR A 150 29.13 7.32 -11.54
C THR A 150 28.83 6.01 -10.82
N VAL A 151 29.47 4.92 -11.26
CA VAL A 151 29.33 3.58 -10.69
C VAL A 151 30.69 3.04 -10.30
N ARG A 152 30.75 2.45 -9.12
CA ARG A 152 31.89 1.63 -8.68
C ARG A 152 31.37 0.26 -8.30
N ALA A 153 32.04 -0.80 -8.73
CA ALA A 153 31.67 -2.16 -8.42
C ALA A 153 32.88 -3.02 -8.08
N ALA A 154 32.64 -4.01 -7.24
CA ALA A 154 33.62 -5.05 -6.92
C ALA A 154 32.90 -6.37 -6.72
N GLU A 155 33.45 -7.44 -7.25
CA GLU A 155 32.92 -8.78 -7.11
C GLU A 155 33.77 -9.59 -6.12
N LEU A 156 33.15 -10.42 -5.32
CA LEU A 156 33.79 -11.37 -4.44
C LEU A 156 34.20 -12.60 -5.26
N LEU A 157 35.49 -12.69 -5.58
CA LEU A 157 36.01 -13.78 -6.40
C LEU A 157 36.31 -15.02 -5.56
N ARG A 158 36.02 -16.21 -6.11
CA ARG A 158 36.43 -17.53 -5.61
C ARG A 158 35.97 -17.87 -4.18
N ASP A 159 34.84 -17.32 -3.73
CA ASP A 159 34.26 -17.76 -2.46
C ASP A 159 33.23 -18.88 -2.74
N PRO A 160 33.49 -20.13 -2.35
CA PRO A 160 32.56 -21.23 -2.61
C PRO A 160 31.27 -21.12 -1.83
N TYR A 161 31.27 -20.32 -0.76
CA TYR A 161 30.08 -20.06 0.08
C TYR A 161 29.24 -18.85 -0.39
N CYS A 162 29.71 -18.12 -1.40
CA CYS A 162 29.03 -16.95 -1.92
C CYS A 162 29.51 -16.64 -3.35
N PRO A 163 29.16 -17.47 -4.34
CA PRO A 163 29.79 -17.47 -5.64
C PRO A 163 29.55 -16.23 -6.51
N SER A 164 28.58 -15.39 -6.16
CA SER A 164 28.14 -14.27 -7.01
C SER A 164 27.86 -12.98 -6.23
N LEU A 165 28.55 -12.75 -5.11
CA LEU A 165 28.33 -11.52 -4.34
C LEU A 165 29.04 -10.34 -5.01
N VAL A 166 28.26 -9.33 -5.40
CA VAL A 166 28.74 -8.07 -5.98
C VAL A 166 28.39 -6.90 -5.06
N ALA A 167 29.35 -6.04 -4.83
CA ALA A 167 29.17 -4.76 -4.19
C ALA A 167 29.11 -3.65 -5.26
N VAL A 168 28.10 -2.80 -5.22
CA VAL A 168 27.90 -1.71 -6.20
C VAL A 168 27.61 -0.42 -5.48
N SER A 169 28.26 0.66 -5.86
CA SER A 169 27.90 2.01 -5.46
C SER A 169 27.51 2.83 -6.68
N VAL A 170 26.32 3.41 -6.63
CA VAL A 170 25.78 4.27 -7.69
C VAL A 170 25.55 5.66 -7.10
N TYR A 171 26.06 6.67 -7.77
CA TYR A 171 25.79 8.06 -7.38
C TYR A 171 24.56 8.57 -8.15
N ASP A 172 23.46 8.81 -7.46
CA ASP A 172 22.30 9.56 -8.01
C ASP A 172 22.27 10.96 -7.40
N THR A 173 21.34 11.32 -6.56
CA THR A 173 21.38 12.54 -5.73
C THR A 173 22.33 12.38 -4.54
N LYS A 174 22.47 11.15 -4.07
CA LYS A 174 23.41 10.68 -3.04
C LYS A 174 23.98 9.33 -3.45
N PRO A 175 25.16 8.95 -2.90
CA PRO A 175 25.68 7.62 -3.17
C PRO A 175 24.79 6.55 -2.51
N MET A 176 24.37 5.58 -3.30
CA MET A 176 23.65 4.39 -2.86
C MET A 176 24.54 3.18 -3.02
N ASN A 177 24.72 2.43 -1.93
CA ASN A 177 25.56 1.25 -1.93
C ASN A 177 24.69 0.00 -1.85
N PHE A 178 24.95 -0.96 -2.74
CA PHE A 178 24.22 -2.22 -2.83
C PHE A 178 25.18 -3.39 -2.57
N LEU A 179 24.63 -4.43 -1.97
CA LEU A 179 25.17 -5.78 -2.00
C LEU A 179 24.14 -6.66 -2.70
N THR A 180 24.56 -7.38 -3.73
CA THR A 180 23.66 -8.21 -4.53
C THR A 180 24.27 -9.55 -4.89
N MET A 181 23.42 -10.57 -4.84
CA MET A 181 23.67 -11.91 -5.39
C MET A 181 22.66 -12.23 -6.50
N ALA A 182 21.80 -11.27 -6.85
CA ALA A 182 20.69 -11.45 -7.78
C ALA A 182 21.06 -11.08 -9.22
N THR A 183 22.16 -10.35 -9.41
CA THR A 183 22.51 -9.74 -10.70
C THR A 183 23.85 -10.26 -11.16
N GLU A 184 23.85 -11.04 -12.23
CA GLU A 184 25.09 -11.56 -12.85
C GLU A 184 25.82 -10.48 -13.66
N ARG A 185 25.08 -9.49 -14.18
CA ARG A 185 25.64 -8.40 -14.99
C ARG A 185 25.08 -7.07 -14.56
N ILE A 186 25.93 -6.07 -14.50
CA ILE A 186 25.59 -4.67 -14.22
C ILE A 186 25.55 -3.95 -15.55
N PHE A 187 24.39 -3.37 -15.92
CA PHE A 187 24.22 -2.65 -17.16
C PHE A 187 23.27 -1.48 -17.00
N TRP A 188 23.36 -0.53 -17.92
CA TRP A 188 22.50 0.64 -17.97
C TRP A 188 21.27 0.38 -18.82
N GLU A 189 20.11 0.76 -18.30
CA GLU A 189 18.86 0.75 -19.03
C GLU A 189 18.35 2.18 -19.24
N GLU A 190 17.81 2.46 -20.43
CA GLU A 190 17.12 3.71 -20.67
C GLU A 190 15.71 3.64 -20.08
N LYS A 191 15.41 4.54 -19.16
CA LYS A 191 14.09 4.69 -18.54
C LYS A 191 13.53 6.07 -18.87
N SER A 192 12.22 6.21 -18.77
CA SER A 192 11.54 7.50 -18.92
C SER A 192 10.74 7.83 -17.67
N ARG A 193 10.70 9.08 -17.28
CA ARG A 193 9.82 9.59 -16.23
C ARG A 193 9.11 10.84 -16.71
N ASP A 194 7.90 11.05 -16.21
CA ASP A 194 7.20 12.29 -16.43
C ASP A 194 7.80 13.37 -15.51
N VAL A 195 8.23 14.48 -16.10
CA VAL A 195 8.80 15.65 -15.42
C VAL A 195 7.97 16.87 -15.79
N PHE A 196 7.56 17.63 -14.79
CA PHE A 196 6.88 18.90 -15.01
C PHE A 196 7.89 19.95 -15.47
N ASP A 197 7.77 20.37 -16.72
CA ASP A 197 8.58 21.46 -17.26
C ASP A 197 7.92 22.80 -16.93
N LYS A 198 8.61 23.56 -16.06
CA LYS A 198 8.14 24.89 -15.61
C LYS A 198 8.13 25.93 -16.74
N ALA A 199 8.96 25.77 -17.77
CA ALA A 199 9.03 26.72 -18.87
C ALA A 199 7.84 26.58 -19.82
N THR A 200 7.42 25.35 -20.11
CA THR A 200 6.29 25.02 -21.00
C THR A 200 4.99 24.80 -20.25
N ASN A 201 5.01 24.73 -18.91
CA ASN A 201 3.86 24.40 -18.04
C ASN A 201 3.17 23.08 -18.42
N GLN A 202 3.95 22.11 -18.90
CA GLN A 202 3.46 20.81 -19.36
C GLN A 202 4.26 19.65 -18.76
N MET A 203 3.64 18.47 -18.72
CA MET A 203 4.33 17.22 -18.38
C MET A 203 5.08 16.71 -19.62
N THR A 204 6.38 16.58 -19.52
CA THR A 204 7.25 16.05 -20.57
C THR A 204 7.90 14.75 -20.12
N LYS A 205 8.11 13.80 -21.07
CA LYS A 205 8.85 12.58 -20.78
C LYS A 205 10.35 12.83 -20.91
N MET A 206 11.05 12.75 -19.81
CA MET A 206 12.50 12.83 -19.77
C MET A 206 13.10 11.43 -19.73
N LYS A 207 13.98 11.13 -20.70
CA LYS A 207 14.76 9.89 -20.74
C LYS A 207 16.00 10.04 -19.87
N PHE A 208 16.36 8.97 -19.16
CA PHE A 208 17.57 8.92 -18.35
C PHE A 208 18.09 7.49 -18.26
N LEU A 209 19.41 7.35 -18.07
CA LEU A 209 20.03 6.06 -17.85
C LEU A 209 19.94 5.69 -16.38
N ARG A 210 19.52 4.47 -16.11
CA ARG A 210 19.44 3.91 -14.76
C ARG A 210 20.10 2.52 -14.72
N LEU A 211 20.77 2.23 -13.63
CA LEU A 211 21.41 0.95 -13.45
C LEU A 211 20.35 -0.12 -13.11
N ASN A 212 20.41 -1.28 -13.74
CA ASN A 212 19.50 -2.39 -13.49
C ASN A 212 19.42 -2.77 -12.01
N VAL A 213 20.54 -2.73 -11.28
CA VAL A 213 20.59 -3.00 -9.82
C VAL A 213 19.60 -2.17 -9.02
N ASN A 214 19.37 -0.88 -9.41
CA ASN A 214 18.43 -0.01 -8.73
C ASN A 214 16.97 -0.44 -8.99
N ASP A 215 16.66 -0.89 -10.19
CA ASP A 215 15.33 -1.34 -10.55
C ASP A 215 15.01 -2.70 -9.94
N ASP A 216 15.98 -3.61 -9.96
CA ASP A 216 15.89 -4.91 -9.29
C ASP A 216 15.64 -4.73 -7.79
N TYR A 217 16.33 -3.75 -7.15
CA TYR A 217 16.11 -3.42 -5.75
C TYR A 217 14.70 -2.88 -5.50
N ASN A 218 14.26 -1.89 -6.29
CA ASN A 218 12.92 -1.31 -6.10
C ASN A 218 11.83 -2.34 -6.30
N PHE A 219 11.99 -3.24 -7.27
CA PHE A 219 11.05 -4.33 -7.49
C PHE A 219 11.09 -5.35 -6.33
N GLY A 220 12.30 -5.72 -5.89
CA GLY A 220 12.50 -6.71 -4.83
C GLY A 220 12.02 -6.23 -3.45
N MET A 221 12.23 -4.95 -3.12
CA MET A 221 11.82 -4.39 -1.82
C MET A 221 10.33 -4.11 -1.71
N GLY A 222 9.64 -3.87 -2.82
CA GLY A 222 8.26 -3.40 -2.83
C GLY A 222 7.22 -4.37 -2.24
N GLY A 223 7.56 -5.65 -2.04
CA GLY A 223 6.56 -6.65 -1.63
C GLY A 223 5.92 -6.37 -0.28
N ALA A 224 6.71 -6.00 0.73
CA ALA A 224 6.20 -5.65 2.06
C ALA A 224 5.49 -4.29 2.06
N ASP A 225 6.04 -3.30 1.36
CA ASP A 225 5.45 -1.97 1.24
C ASP A 225 4.08 -2.02 0.53
N ILE A 226 3.95 -2.84 -0.52
CA ILE A 226 2.67 -3.06 -1.20
C ILE A 226 1.65 -3.69 -0.24
N ALA A 227 2.06 -4.67 0.58
CA ALA A 227 1.19 -5.25 1.60
C ALA A 227 0.68 -4.19 2.59
N ASP A 228 1.58 -3.32 3.06
CA ASP A 228 1.25 -2.23 3.98
C ASP A 228 0.36 -1.17 3.33
N GLN A 229 0.61 -0.79 2.08
CA GLN A 229 -0.20 0.16 1.32
C GLN A 229 -1.63 -0.38 1.12
N ILE A 230 -1.78 -1.64 0.68
CA ILE A 230 -3.10 -2.25 0.48
C ILE A 230 -3.81 -2.35 1.83
N ARG A 231 -3.13 -2.78 2.89
CA ARG A 231 -3.68 -2.86 4.25
C ARG A 231 -4.09 -1.48 4.77
N GLY A 232 -3.28 -0.46 4.52
CA GLY A 232 -3.51 0.92 4.94
C GLY A 232 -4.67 1.62 4.22
N SER A 233 -4.99 1.22 2.98
CA SER A 233 -5.99 1.90 2.15
C SER A 233 -7.41 1.81 2.71
N TYR A 234 -7.77 0.68 3.32
CA TYR A 234 -9.13 0.45 3.86
C TYR A 234 -9.03 -0.22 5.23
N ARG A 235 -8.43 0.48 6.18
CA ARG A 235 -8.27 0.00 7.55
C ARG A 235 -9.59 0.05 8.31
N PHE A 236 -9.94 -1.02 9.01
CA PHE A 236 -11.12 -1.10 9.88
C PHE A 236 -10.79 -1.04 11.38
N ASP A 237 -9.53 -1.13 11.76
CA ASP A 237 -9.06 -1.06 13.16
C ASP A 237 -9.14 0.35 13.77
N HIS A 238 -9.15 1.40 12.94
CA HIS A 238 -9.30 2.80 13.39
C HIS A 238 -10.66 3.08 14.09
N TRP A 239 -11.69 2.34 13.73
CA TRP A 239 -13.03 2.49 14.28
C TRP A 239 -13.19 1.83 15.65
N LEU A 240 -12.22 1.01 16.05
CA LEU A 240 -12.27 0.20 17.26
C LEU A 240 -11.33 0.77 18.32
N ARG A 241 -11.85 1.04 19.51
CA ARG A 241 -11.02 1.43 20.64
C ARG A 241 -10.26 0.22 21.16
N ASN A 242 -8.95 0.21 20.99
CA ASN A 242 -8.07 -0.87 21.41
C ASN A 242 -7.57 -0.63 22.85
N PHE A 243 -8.27 -1.16 23.84
CA PHE A 243 -7.85 -1.04 25.24
C PHE A 243 -6.84 -2.11 25.67
N LYS A 244 -6.89 -3.28 25.04
CA LYS A 244 -5.99 -4.42 25.35
C LYS A 244 -4.92 -4.53 24.26
N TRP A 245 -3.70 -4.81 24.67
CA TRP A 245 -2.54 -4.88 23.78
C TRP A 245 -2.71 -5.87 22.61
N TRP A 246 -3.32 -7.01 22.88
CA TRP A 246 -3.52 -8.06 21.88
C TRP A 246 -4.55 -7.67 20.79
N HIS A 247 -5.43 -6.69 21.04
CA HIS A 247 -6.38 -6.21 20.03
C HIS A 247 -5.64 -5.65 18.79
N SER A 248 -4.56 -4.88 19.00
CA SER A 248 -3.79 -4.32 17.88
C SER A 248 -3.18 -5.43 17.02
N ILE A 249 -2.65 -6.48 17.65
CA ILE A 249 -2.08 -7.64 16.97
C ILE A 249 -3.18 -8.44 16.23
N PHE A 250 -4.31 -8.66 16.90
CA PHE A 250 -5.45 -9.38 16.32
C PHE A 250 -6.00 -8.67 15.07
N TRP A 251 -6.26 -7.36 15.17
CA TRP A 251 -6.79 -6.61 14.04
C TRP A 251 -5.79 -6.48 12.89
N TRP A 252 -4.51 -6.32 13.20
CA TRP A 252 -3.46 -6.40 12.19
C TRP A 252 -3.49 -7.75 11.47
N GLY A 253 -3.60 -8.85 12.21
CA GLY A 253 -3.71 -10.19 11.64
C GLY A 253 -4.93 -10.35 10.74
N MET A 254 -6.09 -9.84 11.16
CA MET A 254 -7.31 -9.85 10.34
C MET A 254 -7.16 -9.05 9.05
N GLN A 255 -6.50 -7.88 9.10
CA GLN A 255 -6.21 -7.08 7.92
C GLN A 255 -5.24 -7.79 6.97
N VAL A 256 -4.20 -8.44 7.51
CA VAL A 256 -3.28 -9.26 6.71
C VAL A 256 -4.02 -10.38 6.01
N LEU A 257 -4.93 -11.10 6.69
CA LEU A 257 -5.74 -12.15 6.07
C LEU A 257 -6.64 -11.59 4.96
N MET A 258 -7.23 -10.41 5.14
CA MET A 258 -8.05 -9.76 4.12
C MET A 258 -7.23 -9.38 2.88
N VAL A 259 -6.04 -8.81 3.07
CA VAL A 259 -5.12 -8.46 1.96
C VAL A 259 -4.67 -9.74 1.25
N ASN A 260 -4.30 -10.78 1.98
CA ASN A 260 -3.90 -12.06 1.41
C ASN A 260 -5.02 -12.71 0.58
N ALA A 261 -6.25 -12.70 1.10
CA ALA A 261 -7.42 -13.18 0.36
C ALA A 261 -7.65 -12.39 -0.93
N TYR A 262 -7.52 -11.06 -0.87
CA TYR A 262 -7.59 -10.20 -2.04
C TYR A 262 -6.50 -10.51 -3.08
N LYS A 263 -5.27 -10.76 -2.65
CA LYS A 263 -4.17 -11.13 -3.56
C LYS A 263 -4.43 -12.48 -4.23
N CYS A 264 -4.90 -13.48 -3.48
CA CYS A 264 -5.31 -14.77 -4.06
C CYS A 264 -6.43 -14.60 -5.09
N TYR A 265 -7.44 -13.79 -4.75
CA TYR A 265 -8.52 -13.45 -5.68
C TYR A 265 -7.98 -12.80 -6.96
N CYS A 266 -7.09 -11.82 -6.85
CA CYS A 266 -6.51 -11.15 -8.00
C CYS A 266 -5.76 -12.12 -8.94
N GLU A 267 -4.94 -13.01 -8.38
CA GLU A 267 -4.20 -14.00 -9.18
C GLU A 267 -5.13 -15.02 -9.83
N TYR A 268 -6.17 -15.45 -9.11
CA TYR A 268 -7.18 -16.34 -9.66
C TYR A 268 -7.92 -15.72 -10.85
N ILE A 269 -8.41 -14.48 -10.70
CA ILE A 269 -9.13 -13.77 -11.79
C ILE A 269 -8.21 -13.50 -12.99
N LYS A 270 -6.94 -13.12 -12.75
CA LYS A 270 -5.95 -12.97 -13.83
C LYS A 270 -5.70 -14.29 -14.57
N SER A 271 -5.69 -15.41 -13.87
CA SER A 271 -5.52 -16.73 -14.51
C SER A 271 -6.67 -17.07 -15.47
N LEU A 272 -7.84 -16.46 -15.28
CA LEU A 272 -9.00 -16.54 -16.18
C LEU A 272 -8.94 -15.47 -17.30
N SER A 273 -7.85 -14.71 -17.40
CA SER A 273 -7.71 -13.57 -18.33
C SER A 273 -8.74 -12.45 -18.11
N GLU A 274 -9.26 -12.32 -16.90
CA GLU A 274 -10.22 -11.30 -16.49
C GLU A 274 -9.56 -10.22 -15.64
N THR A 275 -10.19 -9.04 -15.56
CA THR A 275 -9.73 -7.94 -14.72
C THR A 275 -10.31 -8.08 -13.30
N PRO A 276 -9.47 -8.20 -12.26
CA PRO A 276 -9.95 -8.29 -10.90
C PRO A 276 -10.62 -6.98 -10.43
N MET A 277 -11.61 -7.10 -9.56
CA MET A 277 -12.18 -5.94 -8.89
C MET A 277 -11.13 -5.26 -7.99
N ASN A 278 -11.33 -3.98 -7.69
CA ASN A 278 -10.45 -3.27 -6.78
C ASN A 278 -10.62 -3.75 -5.32
N HIS A 279 -9.68 -3.40 -4.45
CA HIS A 279 -9.67 -3.86 -3.05
C HIS A 279 -10.92 -3.43 -2.26
N TYR A 280 -11.47 -2.24 -2.53
CA TYR A 280 -12.68 -1.76 -1.88
C TYR A 280 -13.90 -2.62 -2.24
N GLU A 281 -14.12 -2.88 -3.51
CA GLU A 281 -15.24 -3.71 -3.95
C GLU A 281 -15.10 -5.16 -3.47
N PHE A 282 -13.88 -5.68 -3.40
CA PHE A 282 -13.62 -6.98 -2.81
C PHE A 282 -14.00 -7.03 -1.31
N GLN A 283 -13.55 -6.07 -0.50
CA GLN A 283 -13.92 -6.02 0.92
C GLN A 283 -15.44 -5.86 1.10
N LYS A 284 -16.07 -5.04 0.27
CA LYS A 284 -17.53 -4.85 0.29
C LYS A 284 -18.27 -6.15 -0.04
N MET A 285 -17.80 -6.89 -1.04
CA MET A 285 -18.36 -8.20 -1.37
C MET A 285 -18.26 -9.17 -0.19
N ILE A 286 -17.09 -9.28 0.45
CA ILE A 286 -16.89 -10.13 1.63
C ILE A 286 -17.83 -9.71 2.77
N ALA A 287 -17.99 -8.42 3.03
CA ALA A 287 -18.89 -7.92 4.06
C ALA A 287 -20.35 -8.31 3.77
N HIS A 288 -20.78 -8.18 2.51
CA HIS A 288 -22.12 -8.61 2.11
C HIS A 288 -22.34 -10.11 2.30
N VAL A 289 -21.36 -10.93 1.91
CA VAL A 289 -21.43 -12.39 2.11
C VAL A 289 -21.55 -12.75 3.60
N TRP A 290 -20.86 -12.05 4.48
CA TRP A 290 -20.92 -12.31 5.92
C TRP A 290 -22.21 -11.82 6.59
N MET A 291 -22.81 -10.75 6.08
CA MET A 291 -24.05 -10.18 6.63
C MET A 291 -25.31 -10.84 6.08
N ASP A 292 -25.28 -11.36 4.86
CA ASP A 292 -26.42 -11.98 4.20
C ASP A 292 -26.51 -13.46 4.59
N LYS A 293 -27.29 -13.74 5.64
CA LYS A 293 -27.57 -15.11 6.11
C LYS A 293 -28.22 -16.00 5.05
N ASP A 294 -28.93 -15.41 4.09
CA ASP A 294 -29.62 -16.13 3.03
C ASP A 294 -28.74 -16.40 1.81
N TYR A 295 -27.57 -15.79 1.73
CA TYR A 295 -26.66 -15.98 0.61
C TYR A 295 -26.21 -17.44 0.46
N TYR A 296 -25.86 -18.10 1.55
CA TYR A 296 -25.50 -19.52 1.56
C TYR A 296 -26.70 -20.46 1.30
N THR A 297 -27.89 -20.13 1.83
CA THR A 297 -29.10 -20.95 1.63
C THR A 297 -29.62 -20.89 0.20
N LYS A 298 -29.42 -19.79 -0.50
CA LYS A 298 -29.77 -19.66 -1.93
C LYS A 298 -28.80 -20.42 -2.83
N SER A 299 -27.51 -20.44 -2.49
CA SER A 299 -26.49 -21.18 -3.25
C SER A 299 -26.67 -22.73 -3.13
N THR A 300 -27.06 -23.22 -1.95
CA THR A 300 -27.26 -24.65 -1.71
C THR A 300 -28.59 -25.21 -2.26
N ARG A 301 -29.62 -24.36 -2.45
CA ARG A 301 -30.88 -24.80 -3.04
C ARG A 301 -30.80 -25.03 -4.55
N HIS A 302 -29.84 -24.45 -5.26
CA HIS A 302 -29.61 -24.69 -6.69
C HIS A 302 -28.84 -25.97 -7.00
N THR A 303 -28.32 -26.69 -5.99
CA THR A 303 -27.56 -27.95 -6.18
C THR A 303 -28.32 -29.20 -5.82
N GLN A 304 -29.61 -29.12 -5.44
CA GLN A 304 -30.41 -30.30 -5.08
C GLN A 304 -31.39 -30.84 -6.16
N ASP A 305 -31.51 -30.14 -7.29
CA ASP A 305 -32.29 -30.67 -8.41
C ASP A 305 -31.38 -30.93 -9.63
N GLY A 306 -30.96 -32.18 -9.79
CA GLY A 306 -30.51 -32.72 -11.07
C GLY A 306 -29.02 -33.01 -11.23
N ASP A 307 -28.74 -34.27 -11.08
CA ASP A 307 -27.74 -35.07 -11.79
C ASP A 307 -26.25 -34.90 -11.52
N SER A 308 -25.67 -36.02 -11.13
CA SER A 308 -24.27 -36.29 -10.84
C SER A 308 -23.40 -36.17 -12.08
N THR A 309 -22.70 -35.03 -12.22
CA THR A 309 -21.41 -34.95 -12.88
C THR A 309 -20.62 -33.78 -12.30
N SER A 310 -19.43 -34.12 -11.79
CA SER A 310 -18.45 -33.19 -11.22
C SER A 310 -18.00 -32.11 -12.20
N THR A 311 -18.49 -30.90 -12.02
CA THR A 311 -17.92 -29.72 -12.66
C THR A 311 -17.91 -28.58 -11.63
N LEU A 312 -16.74 -28.08 -11.34
CA LEU A 312 -16.49 -26.84 -10.61
C LEU A 312 -17.41 -25.75 -11.18
N SER A 313 -18.44 -25.38 -10.43
CA SER A 313 -19.36 -24.32 -10.84
C SER A 313 -18.64 -22.98 -10.88
N THR A 314 -18.38 -22.52 -12.07
CA THR A 314 -17.97 -21.16 -12.41
C THR A 314 -18.88 -20.16 -11.71
N PHE A 315 -18.30 -19.32 -10.86
CA PHE A 315 -18.95 -18.12 -10.32
C PHE A 315 -19.25 -17.16 -11.47
N SER A 316 -20.42 -17.30 -12.08
CA SER A 316 -20.90 -16.31 -13.04
C SER A 316 -21.41 -15.09 -12.30
N ILE A 317 -20.55 -14.07 -12.18
CA ILE A 317 -20.98 -12.74 -11.79
C ILE A 317 -21.79 -12.17 -12.96
N ARG A 318 -23.12 -12.27 -12.87
CA ARG A 318 -24.01 -11.53 -13.76
C ARG A 318 -23.75 -10.04 -13.59
N THR A 319 -23.03 -9.45 -14.53
CA THR A 319 -23.09 -8.02 -14.79
C THR A 319 -24.52 -7.71 -15.22
N THR A 320 -25.35 -7.29 -14.28
CA THR A 320 -26.64 -6.71 -14.61
C THR A 320 -26.41 -5.36 -15.27
N THR A 321 -26.46 -5.35 -16.59
CA THR A 321 -26.73 -4.12 -17.35
C THR A 321 -28.07 -3.59 -16.85
N SER A 322 -28.03 -2.52 -16.08
CA SER A 322 -29.22 -1.89 -15.53
C SER A 322 -30.07 -1.32 -16.66
N SER A 323 -31.20 -1.97 -16.95
CA SER A 323 -32.33 -1.32 -17.61
C SER A 323 -32.73 -0.09 -16.78
N ARG A 324 -32.92 1.03 -17.45
CA ARG A 324 -33.45 2.26 -16.90
C ARG A 324 -34.73 2.02 -16.10
N ARG A 325 -34.62 1.82 -14.79
CA ARG A 325 -35.73 1.97 -13.85
C ARG A 325 -35.74 3.38 -13.29
N SER A 326 -36.92 3.94 -13.29
CA SER A 326 -37.23 5.27 -12.74
C SER A 326 -36.56 5.49 -11.39
N ARG A 327 -35.71 6.53 -11.31
CA ARG A 327 -35.02 6.95 -10.09
C ARG A 327 -36.04 7.33 -9.02
N SER A 328 -36.22 6.47 -8.01
CA SER A 328 -36.87 6.87 -6.77
C SER A 328 -36.03 7.96 -6.11
N ARG A 329 -36.62 9.07 -5.76
CA ARG A 329 -35.96 10.19 -5.04
C ARG A 329 -35.40 9.66 -3.73
N ILE A 330 -34.09 9.59 -3.62
CA ILE A 330 -33.42 9.36 -2.34
C ILE A 330 -33.50 10.66 -1.56
N SER A 331 -34.13 10.65 -0.38
CA SER A 331 -34.23 11.85 0.46
C SER A 331 -32.84 12.35 0.85
N ALA A 332 -32.63 13.66 0.86
CA ALA A 332 -31.34 14.28 1.18
C ALA A 332 -30.77 13.87 2.55
N SER A 333 -31.62 13.40 3.46
CA SER A 333 -31.27 12.88 4.79
C SER A 333 -30.52 11.50 4.74
N ALA A 334 -30.63 10.78 3.64
CA ALA A 334 -29.98 9.47 3.48
C ALA A 334 -28.56 9.55 2.90
N LEU A 335 -28.11 10.73 2.49
CA LEU A 335 -26.79 10.96 1.86
C LEU A 335 -25.81 11.46 2.92
N ASN A 336 -25.00 10.59 3.47
CA ASN A 336 -23.86 10.99 4.30
C ASN A 336 -22.66 11.31 3.39
N PRO A 337 -22.21 12.59 3.30
CA PRO A 337 -21.10 12.98 2.45
C PRO A 337 -19.77 12.38 2.88
N MET A 338 -19.67 11.94 4.16
CA MET A 338 -18.49 11.30 4.72
C MET A 338 -18.24 9.90 4.16
N THR A 339 -19.24 9.23 3.62
CA THR A 339 -19.12 7.82 3.22
C THR A 339 -18.79 7.60 1.74
N GLY A 340 -18.56 8.66 0.98
CA GLY A 340 -18.22 8.54 -0.45
C GLY A 340 -19.35 7.89 -1.29
N SER A 341 -20.58 7.85 -0.78
CA SER A 341 -21.73 7.14 -1.38
C SER A 341 -22.19 7.72 -2.72
N LEU A 342 -21.75 8.93 -3.07
CA LEU A 342 -21.95 9.53 -4.39
C LEU A 342 -20.71 9.33 -5.25
N LYS A 343 -20.57 8.16 -5.85
CA LYS A 343 -19.48 7.86 -6.79
C LYS A 343 -19.33 8.92 -7.88
N CYS A 344 -20.45 9.54 -8.30
CA CYS A 344 -20.46 10.56 -9.35
C CYS A 344 -19.81 11.89 -8.95
N ARG A 345 -19.74 12.26 -7.67
CA ARG A 345 -19.30 13.61 -7.28
C ARG A 345 -17.81 13.90 -7.55
N LEU A 346 -16.96 12.87 -7.54
CA LEU A 346 -15.53 12.97 -7.83
C LEU A 346 -15.17 12.43 -9.21
N ASP A 347 -16.14 12.04 -10.00
CA ASP A 347 -15.93 11.54 -11.35
C ASP A 347 -15.78 12.71 -12.33
N ARG A 348 -14.54 13.01 -12.70
CA ARG A 348 -14.20 14.09 -13.63
C ARG A 348 -14.69 13.86 -15.06
N SER A 349 -15.14 12.68 -15.41
CA SER A 349 -15.73 12.38 -16.72
C SER A 349 -17.15 12.84 -16.86
N LEU A 350 -17.84 13.14 -15.72
CA LEU A 350 -19.21 13.61 -15.70
C LEU A 350 -19.27 15.14 -15.71
N PRO A 351 -20.20 15.75 -16.46
CA PRO A 351 -20.35 17.20 -16.52
C PRO A 351 -21.07 17.75 -15.27
N HIS A 352 -20.30 18.08 -14.23
CA HIS A 352 -20.82 18.70 -13.01
C HIS A 352 -21.04 20.21 -13.22
N TRP A 353 -22.15 20.57 -13.86
CA TRP A 353 -22.49 21.99 -14.06
C TRP A 353 -23.54 22.46 -13.04
N PRO A 354 -23.36 23.67 -12.47
CA PRO A 354 -24.41 24.30 -11.68
C PRO A 354 -25.62 24.60 -12.58
N SER A 355 -26.78 24.17 -12.16
CA SER A 355 -28.04 24.37 -12.88
C SER A 355 -29.09 25.02 -11.95
N PRO A 356 -29.92 25.95 -12.45
CA PRO A 356 -30.99 26.49 -11.65
C PRO A 356 -31.98 25.39 -11.23
N PRO A 357 -32.59 25.48 -10.05
CA PRO A 357 -33.60 24.53 -9.61
C PRO A 357 -34.80 24.52 -10.56
N SER A 358 -35.39 23.35 -10.78
CA SER A 358 -36.58 23.23 -11.62
C SER A 358 -37.77 23.92 -10.96
N LYS A 359 -38.68 24.55 -11.73
CA LYS A 359 -39.83 25.32 -11.25
C LYS A 359 -40.80 24.49 -10.39
N ASP A 360 -40.80 23.17 -10.53
CA ASP A 360 -41.67 22.25 -9.80
C ASP A 360 -41.14 21.84 -8.42
N GLU A 361 -39.92 22.26 -8.07
CA GLU A 361 -39.25 21.89 -6.82
C GLU A 361 -39.08 23.05 -5.84
N VAL A 362 -39.94 24.02 -5.82
CA VAL A 362 -39.88 25.23 -4.97
C VAL A 362 -40.13 24.93 -3.48
N LYS A 363 -39.41 23.98 -2.93
CA LYS A 363 -39.20 23.87 -1.49
C LYS A 363 -37.77 24.29 -1.17
N LYS A 364 -37.64 25.43 -0.46
CA LYS A 364 -36.44 26.06 0.08
C LYS A 364 -35.15 25.26 -0.09
N PHE A 365 -34.45 25.51 -1.19
CA PHE A 365 -33.17 24.91 -1.46
C PHE A 365 -32.12 25.44 -0.47
N THR A 366 -31.56 24.57 0.32
CA THR A 366 -30.45 24.89 1.22
C THR A 366 -29.17 24.26 0.69
N CYS A 367 -28.03 24.94 0.86
CA CYS A 367 -26.75 24.36 0.55
C CYS A 367 -26.45 23.18 1.50
N GLN A 368 -26.36 21.98 0.94
CA GLN A 368 -26.19 20.77 1.74
C GLN A 368 -24.82 20.74 2.42
N VAL A 369 -23.74 21.24 1.79
CA VAL A 369 -22.41 21.30 2.41
C VAL A 369 -22.39 22.18 3.66
N HIS A 370 -23.06 23.35 3.64
CA HIS A 370 -23.20 24.18 4.86
C HIS A 370 -23.96 23.47 5.95
N TYR A 371 -25.03 22.78 5.60
CA TYR A 371 -25.84 22.04 6.57
C TYR A 371 -25.05 20.88 7.19
N TRP A 372 -24.32 20.10 6.39
CA TRP A 372 -23.56 18.97 6.89
C TRP A 372 -22.33 19.35 7.73
N ALA A 373 -21.65 20.45 7.36
CA ALA A 373 -20.43 20.85 8.04
C ALA A 373 -20.65 21.65 9.32
N ALA A 374 -21.70 22.49 9.36
CA ALA A 374 -21.91 23.44 10.44
C ALA A 374 -23.39 23.59 10.86
N GLU A 375 -24.29 22.76 10.33
CA GLU A 375 -25.76 22.83 10.56
C GLU A 375 -26.39 24.17 10.14
N ILE A 376 -25.68 24.96 9.31
CA ILE A 376 -26.14 26.27 8.83
C ILE A 376 -27.02 26.10 7.60
N ARG A 377 -28.20 26.70 7.60
CA ARG A 377 -29.10 26.72 6.46
C ARG A 377 -28.84 27.93 5.56
N LYS A 378 -27.99 27.77 4.53
CA LYS A 378 -27.71 28.81 3.53
C LYS A 378 -28.62 28.64 2.31
N TYR A 379 -29.40 29.70 1.99
CA TYR A 379 -30.37 29.70 0.88
C TYR A 379 -29.95 30.56 -0.30
N LYS A 380 -29.02 31.51 -0.12
CA LYS A 380 -28.59 32.43 -1.19
C LYS A 380 -27.62 31.74 -2.14
N ASN A 381 -27.70 32.03 -3.41
CA ASN A 381 -26.81 31.55 -4.46
C ASN A 381 -26.72 30.02 -4.51
N VAL A 382 -27.81 29.31 -4.20
CA VAL A 382 -27.83 27.84 -4.23
C VAL A 382 -28.29 27.35 -5.59
N GLN A 383 -27.56 26.46 -6.17
CA GLN A 383 -27.84 25.79 -7.45
C GLN A 383 -27.79 24.26 -7.27
N CYS A 384 -28.33 23.52 -8.21
CA CYS A 384 -28.36 22.07 -8.19
C CYS A 384 -27.33 21.48 -9.15
N CYS A 385 -26.59 20.46 -8.68
CA CYS A 385 -25.88 19.57 -9.59
C CYS A 385 -26.84 18.46 -10.05
N LYS A 386 -27.16 18.41 -11.34
CA LYS A 386 -28.09 17.40 -11.90
C LYS A 386 -27.56 15.98 -11.79
N GLU A 387 -26.29 15.80 -11.99
CA GLU A 387 -25.66 14.48 -11.93
C GLU A 387 -25.61 13.92 -10.49
N CYS A 388 -25.30 14.77 -9.53
CA CYS A 388 -25.24 14.37 -8.12
C CYS A 388 -26.58 14.50 -7.39
N ASN A 389 -27.53 15.23 -7.96
CA ASN A 389 -28.84 15.53 -7.38
C ASN A 389 -28.74 16.20 -5.99
N VAL A 390 -27.85 17.19 -5.85
CA VAL A 390 -27.59 17.93 -4.61
C VAL A 390 -27.66 19.42 -4.84
N SER A 391 -28.11 20.16 -3.81
CA SER A 391 -28.18 21.61 -3.82
C SER A 391 -26.97 22.20 -3.11
N LEU A 392 -26.20 23.04 -3.78
CA LEU A 392 -24.93 23.58 -3.33
C LEU A 392 -24.86 25.08 -3.63
N CYS A 393 -24.26 25.88 -2.74
CA CYS A 393 -24.03 27.27 -3.07
C CYS A 393 -22.80 27.39 -4.03
N THR A 394 -22.91 28.37 -4.93
CA THR A 394 -21.82 28.65 -5.90
C THR A 394 -20.59 29.29 -5.26
N GLU A 395 -20.72 29.77 -4.03
CA GLU A 395 -19.62 30.36 -3.26
C GLU A 395 -18.76 29.25 -2.61
N GLY A 396 -17.94 28.59 -3.43
CA GLY A 396 -16.97 27.60 -3.00
C GLY A 396 -17.51 26.18 -2.69
N CYS A 397 -18.77 26.03 -2.25
CA CYS A 397 -19.29 24.70 -1.89
C CYS A 397 -19.52 23.79 -3.09
N PHE A 398 -19.83 24.37 -4.25
CA PHE A 398 -20.01 23.58 -5.47
C PHE A 398 -18.70 22.92 -5.90
N GLU A 399 -17.62 23.69 -5.92
CA GLU A 399 -16.28 23.20 -6.22
C GLU A 399 -15.80 22.20 -5.16
N LEU A 400 -15.90 22.58 -3.88
CA LEU A 400 -15.49 21.74 -2.75
C LEU A 400 -16.15 20.35 -2.79
N PHE A 401 -17.46 20.31 -3.11
CA PHE A 401 -18.21 19.05 -3.18
C PHE A 401 -17.70 18.11 -4.29
N HIS A 402 -17.25 18.66 -5.41
CA HIS A 402 -16.83 17.86 -6.58
C HIS A 402 -15.31 17.61 -6.64
N THR A 403 -14.52 18.24 -5.75
CA THR A 403 -13.05 18.11 -5.78
C THR A 403 -12.47 17.52 -4.50
N CYS A 404 -13.12 17.71 -3.36
CA CYS A 404 -12.58 17.32 -2.07
C CYS A 404 -13.18 16.00 -1.58
N TRP A 405 -12.32 15.09 -1.09
CA TRP A 405 -12.79 13.82 -0.52
C TRP A 405 -13.48 14.00 0.82
N ASP A 406 -12.90 14.74 1.76
CA ASP A 406 -13.47 15.04 3.07
C ASP A 406 -14.02 16.47 3.10
N ILE A 407 -15.25 16.61 2.63
CA ILE A 407 -15.93 17.89 2.53
C ILE A 407 -16.15 18.54 3.88
N THR A 408 -16.45 17.76 4.91
CA THR A 408 -16.87 18.28 6.21
C THR A 408 -15.71 18.93 6.95
N SER A 409 -14.58 18.26 7.00
CA SER A 409 -13.37 18.79 7.64
C SER A 409 -12.84 20.03 6.92
N GLU A 410 -12.79 19.98 5.58
CA GLU A 410 -12.32 21.12 4.80
C GLU A 410 -13.26 22.34 4.91
N LYS A 411 -14.58 22.14 4.91
CA LYS A 411 -15.53 23.24 5.09
C LYS A 411 -15.47 23.84 6.49
N ARG A 412 -15.30 23.03 7.53
CA ARG A 412 -15.10 23.53 8.90
C ARG A 412 -13.84 24.38 9.01
N ARG A 413 -12.76 23.95 8.36
CA ARG A 413 -11.49 24.72 8.28
C ARG A 413 -11.72 26.09 7.64
N LEU A 414 -12.44 26.15 6.53
CA LEU A 414 -12.75 27.40 5.83
C LEU A 414 -13.66 28.33 6.65
N ILE A 415 -14.64 27.80 7.37
CA ILE A 415 -15.52 28.59 8.25
C ILE A 415 -14.71 29.12 9.44
N GLY A 416 -13.81 28.31 10.02
CA GLY A 416 -12.95 28.73 11.14
C GLY A 416 -11.92 29.81 10.77
N SER A 417 -11.44 29.83 9.53
CA SER A 417 -10.54 30.87 9.04
C SER A 417 -11.27 32.21 8.80
N MET A 418 -12.52 32.16 8.34
CA MET A 418 -13.33 33.39 8.14
C MET A 418 -13.72 34.07 9.45
N SER A 419 -13.91 33.34 10.55
CA SER A 419 -14.20 33.93 11.86
C SER A 419 -12.98 34.59 12.54
N LEU A 420 -11.76 34.32 12.06
CA LEU A 420 -10.53 34.94 12.54
C LEU A 420 -10.19 36.24 11.79
N GLU A 421 -10.74 36.45 10.60
CA GLU A 421 -10.55 37.67 9.82
C GLU A 421 -11.55 38.78 10.21
N ASP A 422 -12.75 38.42 10.70
CA ASP A 422 -13.76 39.38 11.15
C ASP A 422 -13.43 40.03 12.53
N ASP A 423 -12.47 39.48 13.30
CA ASP A 423 -12.03 40.01 14.61
C ASP A 423 -10.84 40.97 14.52
N ILE A 424 -10.32 41.26 13.32
CA ILE A 424 -9.11 42.13 13.13
C ILE A 424 -9.47 43.57 12.69
N ASP A 425 -10.73 43.83 12.30
CA ASP A 425 -11.15 45.16 11.81
C ASP A 425 -11.98 45.98 12.82
N THR A 426 -11.79 45.77 14.13
CA THR A 426 -12.31 46.70 15.16
C THR A 426 -11.25 46.97 16.21
N ASP A 427 -10.32 47.91 15.87
CA ASP A 427 -9.76 48.90 16.81
C ASP A 427 -9.13 50.07 16.02
#